data_93ae4f1db2cd51d9074085072dde8bc8
#
_entry.id   93ae4f1db2cd51d9074085072dde8bc8
#
_cell.length_a   1.000
_cell.length_b   1.000
_cell.length_c   1.000
_cell.angle_alpha   90.00
_cell.angle_beta   90.00
_cell.angle_gamma   90.00
#
_symmetry.space_group_name_H-M   'P 1'
#
loop_
_entity.id
_entity.type
_entity.pdbx_description
1 polymer ?
#
loop_
_entity_poly.entity_id
_entity_poly.type
_entity_poly.pdbx_seq_one_letter_code
_entity_poly.pdbx_strand_id
1 'polypeptide(L)' 'MEKTNDLRDLLKHEIEDLQSVEDQILEALPKMIDKANNPDLKKALQQHLEVTKQHKTRLEKIMSDVILIITPVF' A
#
# COMPACT_ATOMS: atom_id res chain seq x y z
N MET A 1 -27.04 9.09 -4.03
CA MET A 1 -26.60 8.71 -3.74
C MET A 1 -26.48 7.94 -3.37
N GLU A 2 -26.28 7.63 -3.38
CA GLU A 2 -26.06 7.03 -3.04
C GLU A 2 -25.55 6.42 -2.50
N LYS A 3 -25.60 5.90 -2.13
CA LYS A 3 -25.19 5.56 -1.50
C LYS A 3 -24.41 4.83 -1.20
N THR A 4 -24.31 4.35 -1.53
CA THR A 4 -23.42 3.69 -1.14
C THR A 4 -22.65 4.07 -0.31
N ASN A 5 -22.44 4.79 -0.33
CA ASN A 5 -21.81 5.34 0.50
C ASN A 5 -21.77 4.74 1.72
N ASP A 6 -21.81 3.67 1.84
CA ASP A 6 -21.73 3.08 3.11
C ASP A 6 -20.28 2.92 3.54
N LEU A 7 -20.11 2.55 4.79
CA LEU A 7 -18.81 2.43 5.40
C LEU A 7 -17.91 1.44 4.66
N ARG A 8 -18.49 0.40 4.11
CA ARG A 8 -17.74 -0.63 3.37
C ARG A 8 -17.09 -0.07 2.12
N ASP A 9 -17.84 0.72 1.37
CA ASP A 9 -17.31 1.35 0.15
C ASP A 9 -16.21 2.35 0.49
N LEU A 10 -16.41 3.12 1.54
CA LEU A 10 -15.40 4.07 1.99
C LEU A 10 -14.11 3.36 2.41
N LEU A 11 -14.23 2.31 3.20
CA LEU A 11 -13.09 1.55 3.67
C LEU A 11 -12.32 0.93 2.51
N LYS A 12 -13.02 0.31 1.59
CA LYS A 12 -12.40 -0.27 0.40
C LYS A 12 -11.64 0.78 -0.39
N HIS A 13 -12.26 1.93 -0.58
CA HIS A 13 -11.67 3.02 -1.34
C HIS A 13 -10.39 3.53 -0.68
N GLU A 14 -10.40 3.69 0.63
CA GLU A 14 -9.23 4.16 1.36
C GLU A 14 -8.08 3.16 1.32
N ILE A 15 -8.38 1.87 1.39
CA ILE A 15 -7.34 0.84 1.26
C ILE A 15 -6.74 0.87 -0.14
N GLU A 16 -7.56 1.03 -1.16
CA GLU A 16 -7.06 1.15 -2.54
C GLU A 16 -6.15 2.36 -2.70
N ASP A 17 -6.50 3.48 -2.07
CA ASP A 17 -5.66 4.68 -2.09
C ASP A 17 -4.32 4.42 -1.41
N LEU A 18 -4.31 3.74 -0.27
CA LEU A 18 -3.07 3.40 0.42
C LEU A 18 -2.20 2.48 -0.43
N GLN A 19 -2.80 1.51 -1.11
CA GLN A 19 -2.06 0.63 -2.00
C GLN A 19 -1.42 1.41 -3.15
N SER A 20 -2.15 2.39 -3.69
CA SER A 20 -1.63 3.24 -4.75
C SER A 20 -0.41 4.04 -4.28
N VAL A 21 -0.47 4.60 -3.08
CA VAL A 21 0.65 5.34 -2.50
C VAL A 21 1.85 4.43 -2.30
N GLU A 22 1.63 3.23 -1.76
CA GLU A 22 2.72 2.28 -1.55
C GLU A 22 3.36 1.85 -2.87
N ASP A 23 2.56 1.66 -3.92
CA ASP A 23 3.08 1.34 -5.24
C ASP A 23 3.96 2.46 -5.80
N GLN A 24 3.55 3.71 -5.60
CA GLN A 24 4.34 4.87 -6.02
C GLN A 24 5.68 4.92 -5.29
N ILE A 25 5.67 4.64 -3.99
CA ILE A 25 6.90 4.61 -3.19
C ILE A 25 7.81 3.47 -3.67
N LEU A 26 7.25 2.30 -3.93
CA LEU A 26 8.03 1.16 -4.43
C LEU A 26 8.66 1.44 -5.78
N GLU A 27 8.03 2.25 -6.60
CA GLU A 27 8.59 2.66 -7.88
C GLU A 27 9.68 3.71 -7.72
N ALA A 28 9.51 4.63 -6.79
CA ALA A 28 10.44 5.74 -6.60
C ALA A 28 11.70 5.34 -5.84
N LEU A 29 11.59 4.46 -4.85
CA LEU A 29 12.72 4.12 -3.97
C LEU A 29 13.91 3.54 -4.72
N PRO A 30 13.77 2.58 -5.65
CA PRO A 30 14.93 2.07 -6.38
C PRO A 30 15.67 3.17 -7.14
N LYS A 31 14.94 4.12 -7.69
CA LYS A 31 15.55 5.25 -8.40
C LYS A 31 16.33 6.15 -7.45
N MET A 32 15.81 6.36 -6.26
CA MET A 32 16.49 7.15 -5.24
C MET A 32 17.75 6.44 -4.74
N ILE A 33 17.68 5.13 -4.57
CA ILE A 33 18.82 4.32 -4.15
C ILE A 33 19.93 4.42 -5.19
N ASP A 34 19.60 4.34 -6.47
CA ASP A 34 20.56 4.46 -7.55
C ASP A 34 21.28 5.79 -7.54
N LYS A 35 20.58 6.86 -7.18
CA LYS A 35 21.15 8.21 -7.18
C LYS A 35 21.85 8.57 -5.89
N ALA A 36 21.70 7.78 -4.85
CA ALA A 36 22.30 8.08 -3.56
C ALA A 36 23.82 7.87 -3.62
N ASN A 37 24.57 8.89 -3.23
CA ASN A 37 26.03 8.79 -3.19
C ASN A 37 26.56 8.40 -1.83
N ASN A 38 25.76 8.56 -0.80
CA ASN A 38 26.16 8.30 0.58
C ASN A 38 25.75 6.87 0.94
N PRO A 39 26.70 6.02 1.39
CA PRO A 39 26.37 4.63 1.73
C PRO A 39 25.32 4.49 2.84
N ASP A 40 25.35 5.40 3.82
CA ASP A 40 24.38 5.37 4.91
C ASP A 40 22.98 5.70 4.41
N LEU A 41 22.88 6.68 3.53
CA LEU A 41 21.60 7.03 2.91
C LEU A 41 21.08 5.88 2.05
N LYS A 42 21.97 5.27 1.28
CA LYS A 42 21.61 4.12 0.45
C LYS A 42 21.04 2.99 1.29
N LYS A 43 21.69 2.69 2.40
CA LYS A 43 21.24 1.65 3.31
C LYS A 43 19.88 1.99 3.91
N ALA A 44 19.70 3.24 4.33
CA ALA A 44 18.43 3.68 4.91
C ALA A 44 17.29 3.55 3.89
N LEU A 45 17.54 3.93 2.64
CA LEU A 45 16.55 3.81 1.57
C LEU A 45 16.23 2.35 1.27
N GLN A 46 17.23 1.48 1.29
CA GLN A 46 17.03 0.05 1.08
C GLN A 46 16.18 -0.56 2.19
N GLN A 47 16.40 -0.15 3.43
CA GLN A 47 15.58 -0.58 4.55
C GLN A 47 14.14 -0.10 4.40
N HIS A 48 13.97 1.15 3.97
CA HIS A 48 12.64 1.68 3.73
C HIS A 48 11.91 0.93 2.62
N LEU A 49 12.64 0.57 1.57
CA LEU A 49 12.09 -0.23 0.48
C LEU A 49 11.56 -1.56 0.99
N GLU A 50 12.32 -2.23 1.85
CA GLU A 50 11.92 -3.51 2.42
C GLU A 50 10.66 -3.37 3.28
N VAL A 51 10.62 -2.34 4.12
CA VAL A 51 9.45 -2.06 4.97
C VAL A 51 8.24 -1.77 4.10
N THR A 52 8.41 -1.01 3.03
CA THR A 52 7.31 -0.66 2.13
C THR A 52 6.75 -1.91 1.45
N LYS A 53 7.61 -2.84 1.05
CA LYS A 53 7.16 -4.12 0.48
C LYS A 53 6.30 -4.90 1.47
N GLN A 54 6.70 -4.90 2.75
CA GLN A 54 5.94 -5.56 3.80
C GLN A 54 4.58 -4.88 4.00
N HIS A 55 4.57 -3.54 3.97
CA HIS A 55 3.32 -2.78 4.07
C HIS A 55 2.37 -3.13 2.93
N LYS A 56 2.88 -3.19 1.72
CA LYS A 56 2.07 -3.54 0.57
C LYS A 56 1.44 -4.93 0.72
N THR A 57 2.23 -5.90 1.12
CA THR A 57 1.74 -7.27 1.35
C THR A 57 0.65 -7.28 2.41
N ARG A 58 0.85 -6.51 3.47
CA ARG A 58 -0.12 -6.40 4.55
C ARG A 58 -1.42 -5.75 4.08
N LEU A 59 -1.32 -4.70 3.27
CA LEU A 59 -2.50 -4.04 2.72
C LEU A 59 -3.28 -4.96 1.78
N GLU A 60 -2.58 -5.75 0.99
CA GLU A 60 -3.23 -6.73 0.12
C GLU A 60 -4.01 -7.76 0.93
N LYS A 61 -3.45 -8.20 2.04
CA LYS A 61 -4.14 -9.13 2.92
C LYS A 61 -5.36 -8.48 3.57
N ILE A 62 -5.22 -7.25 4.04
CA ILE A 62 -6.32 -6.51 4.64
C ILE A 62 -7.45 -6.31 3.63
N MET A 63 -7.11 -5.94 2.41
CA MET A 63 -8.10 -5.77 1.35
C MET A 63 -8.84 -7.08 1.08
N SER A 64 -8.12 -8.17 1.00
CA SER A 64 -8.71 -9.49 0.80
C SER A 64 -9.69 -9.84 1.93
N ASP A 65 -9.28 -9.59 3.17
CA ASP A 65 -10.10 -9.86 4.33
C ASP A 65 -11.36 -8.97 4.34
N VAL A 66 -11.20 -7.70 4.00
CA VAL A 66 -12.33 -6.76 3.94
C VAL A 66 -13.32 -7.19 2.86
N ILE A 67 -12.84 -7.61 1.71
CA ILE A 67 -13.71 -8.07 0.63
C ILE A 67 -14.52 -9.28 1.08
N LEU A 68 -13.90 -10.21 1.78
CA LEU A 68 -14.59 -11.38 2.30
C LEU A 68 -15.67 -11.01 3.31
N ILE A 69 -15.39 -10.02 4.15
CA ILE A 69 -16.33 -9.60 5.19
C ILE A 69 -17.53 -8.88 4.58
N ILE A 70 -17.31 -8.05 3.57
CA ILE A 70 -18.36 -7.22 3.00
C ILE A 70 -19.10 -7.88 1.85
N THR A 71 -18.58 -8.96 1.31
CA THR A 71 -19.23 -9.65 0.20
C THR A 71 -20.36 -10.52 0.74
N PRO A 72 -21.58 -10.37 0.20
CA PRO A 72 -22.70 -11.20 0.64
C PRO A 72 -22.42 -12.68 0.40
N VAL A 73 -22.89 -13.50 1.29
CA VAL A 73 -22.77 -14.94 1.17
C VAL A 73 -24.12 -15.50 0.71
N PHE A 74 -24.12 -16.11 -0.43
CA PHE A 74 -25.32 -16.71 -0.99
C PHE A 74 -25.07 -18.15 -1.36
#